data_d3fc9d17a0a43c6ccba5ece58f6a7aac
#
_entry.id   d3fc9d17a0a43c6ccba5ece58f6a7aac
#
_cell.length_a   1.000
_cell.length_b   1.000
_cell.length_c   1.000
_cell.angle_alpha   90.00
_cell.angle_beta   90.00
_cell.angle_gamma   90.00
#
_symmetry.space_group_name_H-M   'P 1'
#
loop_
_entity.id
_entity.type
_entity.pdbx_description
1 polymer ?
#
loop_
_entity_poly.entity_id
_entity_poly.type
_entity_poly.pdbx_seq_one_letter_code
_entity_poly.pdbx_strand_id
1 'polypeptide(L)'
;MMDLVAPPPATDPLYRPDLWEIAPGVVTYVNHGAFGRVSLTVRAERQSWQDLIDANPMGFFRRSADGELDRARLAIARFLGSDDQGVALTQNATTGIATVLASLPLRPGDRILVTDHIYGAVRWNADLAARRTGAVVDEVAVPLAASDDEAVEAILGGVREGTKYALLDHISSTTAKLFPIERIIAALHERDVQVIVDAAHAPGSVPVNLGTLGADYWAGNIHKWAGAPRGTAGLYASPESRVDLRPIPLSWREPEGFPNSFSFVGTADQTAWLAAPAGLEFFEKLGWEAVRKYNNTLARTGQLLIAEAIGASLEGMPGEGVDEYPLPMRLIPLDGVPADEAACIALTDRLAEEYLIECPVTPWNGRALLRICAQLYNSAACYKRVAEALKDLL
;
A
#
# COMPACT_ATOMS: atom_id res chain seq x y z
N MET A 1 29.16 12.63 -10.79
CA MET A 1 28.73 13.33 -9.57
C MET A 1 27.24 13.49 -9.75
N MET A 2 26.44 12.63 -9.09
CA MET A 2 24.98 12.79 -9.11
C MET A 2 24.67 14.12 -8.42
N ASP A 3 23.93 15.01 -9.07
CA ASP A 3 23.43 16.21 -8.42
C ASP A 3 22.54 15.81 -7.25
N LEU A 4 23.06 15.96 -6.04
CA LEU A 4 22.32 15.74 -4.82
C LEU A 4 21.14 16.72 -4.80
N VAL A 5 19.93 16.22 -5.00
CA VAL A 5 18.73 17.00 -4.73
C VAL A 5 18.81 17.43 -3.28
N ALA A 6 18.85 18.73 -3.01
CA ALA A 6 18.98 19.24 -1.67
C ALA A 6 17.82 18.71 -0.80
N PRO A 7 18.11 18.15 0.40
CA PRO A 7 17.05 17.67 1.28
C PRO A 7 16.14 18.82 1.67
N PRO A 8 14.84 18.56 1.92
CA PRO A 8 14.00 19.56 2.55
C PRO A 8 14.69 20.03 3.84
N PRO A 9 14.84 21.34 4.07
CA PRO A 9 15.49 21.86 5.25
C PRO A 9 14.71 21.45 6.51
N ALA A 10 15.39 21.35 7.64
CA ALA A 10 14.74 21.09 8.93
C ALA A 10 13.76 22.21 9.36
N THR A 11 13.82 23.36 8.68
CA THR A 11 12.90 24.49 8.82
C THR A 11 11.73 24.44 7.84
N ASP A 12 11.62 23.39 7.01
CA ASP A 12 10.50 23.20 6.09
C ASP A 12 9.18 23.12 6.90
N PRO A 13 8.16 23.91 6.58
CA PRO A 13 6.88 23.90 7.30
C PRO A 13 6.15 22.54 7.26
N LEU A 14 6.52 21.66 6.32
CA LEU A 14 6.00 20.30 6.25
C LEU A 14 6.77 19.31 7.13
N TYR A 15 7.93 19.67 7.68
CA TYR A 15 8.58 18.85 8.71
C TYR A 15 7.84 19.01 10.04
N ARG A 16 6.98 18.07 10.37
CA ARG A 16 6.05 18.18 11.50
C ARG A 16 6.06 16.95 12.41
N PRO A 17 7.21 16.60 13.03
CA PRO A 17 7.28 15.47 13.97
C PRO A 17 6.36 15.65 15.18
N ASP A 18 6.05 16.88 15.55
CA ASP A 18 5.14 17.26 16.63
C ASP A 18 3.71 16.71 16.43
N LEU A 19 3.28 16.50 15.21
CA LEU A 19 1.93 15.98 14.91
C LEU A 19 1.81 14.45 15.13
N TRP A 20 2.90 13.74 15.45
CA TRP A 20 2.93 12.29 15.66
C TRP A 20 3.43 11.83 17.03
N GLU A 21 3.63 12.74 17.99
CA GLU A 21 4.17 12.38 19.32
C GLU A 21 5.42 11.48 19.22
N ILE A 22 6.41 11.92 18.48
CA ILE A 22 7.67 11.22 18.34
C ILE A 22 8.63 11.78 19.38
N ALA A 23 8.86 11.02 20.47
CA ALA A 23 9.86 11.41 21.46
C ALA A 23 11.26 11.43 20.82
N PRO A 24 12.03 12.50 20.98
CA PRO A 24 13.40 12.55 20.50
C PRO A 24 14.23 11.38 21.06
N GLY A 25 14.99 10.71 20.20
CA GLY A 25 15.93 9.65 20.60
C GLY A 25 15.33 8.26 20.85
N VAL A 26 14.01 8.06 20.59
CA VAL A 26 13.40 6.76 20.84
C VAL A 26 13.60 5.83 19.66
N VAL A 27 13.02 6.07 18.51
CA VAL A 27 13.14 5.17 17.34
C VAL A 27 13.22 5.98 16.06
N THR A 28 14.20 5.67 15.22
CA THR A 28 14.26 6.16 13.84
C THR A 28 13.35 5.28 12.97
N TYR A 29 12.12 5.75 12.74
CA TYR A 29 11.11 5.03 11.99
C TYR A 29 11.09 5.46 10.53
N VAL A 30 11.74 4.70 9.66
CA VAL A 30 11.80 4.94 8.20
C VAL A 30 11.07 3.86 7.41
N ASN A 31 10.03 3.26 8.03
CA ASN A 31 9.20 2.21 7.45
C ASN A 31 7.69 2.53 7.49
N HIS A 32 7.33 3.78 7.18
CA HIS A 32 5.92 4.22 7.21
C HIS A 32 5.02 3.34 6.32
N GLY A 33 5.52 2.90 5.18
CA GLY A 33 4.77 2.05 4.24
C GLY A 33 4.37 0.67 4.77
N ALA A 34 4.97 0.16 5.86
CA ALA A 34 4.55 -1.10 6.46
C ALA A 34 3.26 -0.91 7.29
N PHE A 35 3.32 -0.12 8.36
CA PHE A 35 2.25 -0.01 9.35
C PHE A 35 1.82 1.43 9.66
N GLY A 36 2.29 2.44 9.00
CA GLY A 36 1.96 3.84 9.15
C GLY A 36 1.80 4.36 10.60
N ARG A 37 2.41 5.45 10.96
CA ARG A 37 2.08 6.13 12.23
C ARG A 37 0.83 6.96 12.05
N VAL A 38 -0.04 6.93 13.04
CA VAL A 38 -1.28 7.72 13.07
C VAL A 38 -1.00 9.05 13.76
N SER A 39 -1.43 10.17 13.16
CA SER A 39 -1.26 11.50 13.75
C SER A 39 -2.07 11.66 15.03
N LEU A 40 -1.66 12.61 15.89
CA LEU A 40 -2.36 12.91 17.15
C LEU A 40 -3.82 13.29 16.90
N THR A 41 -4.10 14.07 15.87
CA THR A 41 -5.47 14.48 15.51
C THR A 41 -6.35 13.26 15.21
N VAL A 42 -5.86 12.33 14.41
CA VAL A 42 -6.61 11.11 14.02
C VAL A 42 -6.76 10.15 15.21
N ARG A 43 -5.75 10.08 16.09
CA ARG A 43 -5.84 9.31 17.34
C ARG A 43 -6.93 9.86 18.27
N ALA A 44 -6.99 11.17 18.42
CA ALA A 44 -8.03 11.83 19.23
C ALA A 44 -9.43 11.60 18.66
N GLU A 45 -9.59 11.69 17.34
CA GLU A 45 -10.87 11.40 16.68
C GLU A 45 -11.30 9.94 16.91
N ARG A 46 -10.38 8.99 16.76
CA ARG A 46 -10.68 7.58 17.05
C ARG A 46 -11.10 7.36 18.49
N GLN A 47 -10.43 8.00 19.45
CA GLN A 47 -10.77 7.91 20.86
C GLN A 47 -12.19 8.46 21.13
N SER A 48 -12.55 9.59 20.49
CA SER A 48 -13.90 10.15 20.61
C SER A 48 -14.98 9.20 20.13
N TRP A 49 -14.71 8.45 19.05
CA TRP A 49 -15.62 7.41 18.59
C TRP A 49 -15.73 6.23 19.58
N GLN A 50 -14.63 5.79 20.19
CA GLN A 50 -14.64 4.76 21.21
C GLN A 50 -15.49 5.20 22.42
N ASP A 51 -15.24 6.41 22.94
CA ASP A 51 -15.99 6.96 24.08
C ASP A 51 -17.49 7.08 23.77
N LEU A 52 -17.85 7.51 22.56
CA LEU A 52 -19.24 7.63 22.12
C LEU A 52 -19.94 6.27 22.05
N ILE A 53 -19.26 5.26 21.50
CA ILE A 53 -19.81 3.90 21.38
C ILE A 53 -19.97 3.28 22.78
N ASP A 54 -18.96 3.41 23.64
CA ASP A 54 -18.97 2.83 24.99
C ASP A 54 -20.00 3.51 25.90
N ALA A 55 -20.33 4.77 25.66
CA ALA A 55 -21.40 5.45 26.39
C ALA A 55 -22.78 4.82 26.15
N ASN A 56 -23.07 4.30 24.97
CA ASN A 56 -24.33 3.61 24.65
C ASN A 56 -24.19 2.70 23.42
N PRO A 57 -23.61 1.49 23.54
CA PRO A 57 -23.37 0.60 22.40
C PRO A 57 -24.64 0.26 21.61
N MET A 58 -25.74 -0.06 22.32
CA MET A 58 -27.03 -0.35 21.65
C MET A 58 -27.57 0.87 20.91
N GLY A 59 -27.41 2.05 21.49
CA GLY A 59 -27.78 3.32 20.84
C GLY A 59 -27.04 3.51 19.54
N PHE A 60 -25.73 3.33 19.60
CA PHE A 60 -24.87 3.47 18.42
C PHE A 60 -25.19 2.43 17.35
N PHE A 61 -25.03 1.14 17.64
CA PHE A 61 -25.17 0.08 16.63
C PHE A 61 -26.56 -0.06 16.04
N ARG A 62 -27.61 0.31 16.80
CA ARG A 62 -28.99 0.19 16.31
C ARG A 62 -29.54 1.42 15.61
N ARG A 63 -28.94 2.61 15.79
CA ARG A 63 -29.53 3.86 15.30
C ARG A 63 -28.58 4.77 14.55
N SER A 64 -27.27 4.70 14.81
CA SER A 64 -26.31 5.67 14.26
C SER A 64 -25.27 5.04 13.35
N ALA A 65 -24.87 3.79 13.61
CA ALA A 65 -23.72 3.15 12.96
C ALA A 65 -23.80 3.17 11.43
N ASP A 66 -24.96 2.83 10.86
CA ASP A 66 -25.13 2.76 9.41
C ASP A 66 -24.85 4.11 8.74
N GLY A 67 -25.41 5.19 9.28
CA GLY A 67 -25.21 6.53 8.72
C GLY A 67 -23.77 7.06 8.91
N GLU A 68 -23.13 6.74 10.04
CA GLU A 68 -21.76 7.15 10.31
C GLU A 68 -20.75 6.38 9.44
N LEU A 69 -20.95 5.07 9.31
CA LEU A 69 -20.11 4.22 8.44
C LEU A 69 -20.28 4.59 6.97
N ASP A 70 -21.50 4.91 6.54
CA ASP A 70 -21.73 5.36 5.16
C ASP A 70 -21.05 6.72 4.90
N ARG A 71 -21.10 7.66 5.83
CA ARG A 71 -20.36 8.93 5.74
C ARG A 71 -18.85 8.70 5.59
N ALA A 72 -18.28 7.81 6.40
CA ALA A 72 -16.85 7.47 6.32
C ALA A 72 -16.51 6.80 4.98
N ARG A 73 -17.34 5.87 4.53
CA ARG A 73 -17.21 5.20 3.24
C ARG A 73 -17.26 6.18 2.07
N LEU A 74 -18.24 7.08 2.06
CA LEU A 74 -18.40 8.10 1.02
C LEU A 74 -17.24 9.11 1.01
N ALA A 75 -16.65 9.44 2.18
CA ALA A 75 -15.46 10.28 2.22
C ALA A 75 -14.27 9.60 1.54
N ILE A 76 -14.10 8.29 1.79
CA ILE A 76 -13.05 7.48 1.15
C ILE A 76 -13.33 7.30 -0.35
N ALA A 77 -14.58 7.03 -0.77
CA ALA A 77 -14.95 6.92 -2.17
C ALA A 77 -14.63 8.20 -2.94
N ARG A 78 -14.98 9.36 -2.42
CA ARG A 78 -14.65 10.67 -3.01
C ARG A 78 -13.16 10.92 -3.10
N PHE A 79 -12.40 10.60 -2.04
CA PHE A 79 -10.93 10.72 -2.05
C PHE A 79 -10.29 9.85 -3.14
N LEU A 80 -10.86 8.68 -3.41
CA LEU A 80 -10.39 7.74 -4.44
C LEU A 80 -10.98 8.03 -5.83
N GLY A 81 -11.80 9.07 -6.00
CA GLY A 81 -12.43 9.40 -7.29
C GLY A 81 -13.41 8.34 -7.78
N SER A 82 -14.08 7.64 -6.87
CA SER A 82 -15.10 6.64 -7.18
C SER A 82 -16.51 7.22 -7.12
N ASP A 83 -17.45 6.55 -7.80
CA ASP A 83 -18.88 6.76 -7.55
C ASP A 83 -19.27 6.30 -6.12
N ASP A 84 -20.44 6.74 -5.66
CA ASP A 84 -20.90 6.49 -4.29
C ASP A 84 -21.17 5.01 -3.98
N GLN A 85 -21.28 4.16 -4.99
CA GLN A 85 -21.52 2.72 -4.85
C GLN A 85 -20.27 1.87 -5.18
N GLY A 86 -19.18 2.50 -5.58
CA GLY A 86 -17.98 1.82 -6.06
C GLY A 86 -17.08 1.26 -4.96
N VAL A 87 -17.15 1.80 -3.74
CA VAL A 87 -16.20 1.46 -2.66
C VAL A 87 -16.92 0.90 -1.44
N ALA A 88 -16.45 -0.25 -0.97
CA ALA A 88 -16.74 -0.82 0.34
C ALA A 88 -15.54 -0.65 1.30
N LEU A 89 -15.79 -0.67 2.61
CA LEU A 89 -14.73 -0.64 3.61
C LEU A 89 -14.28 -2.05 3.96
N THR A 90 -12.97 -2.24 4.08
CA THR A 90 -12.35 -3.48 4.55
C THR A 90 -11.22 -3.16 5.55
N GLN A 91 -10.74 -4.18 6.23
CA GLN A 91 -9.66 -3.99 7.22
C GLN A 91 -8.31 -3.63 6.57
N ASN A 92 -8.02 -4.22 5.42
CA ASN A 92 -6.79 -4.01 4.67
C ASN A 92 -6.93 -4.52 3.23
N ALA A 93 -5.99 -4.16 2.35
CA ALA A 93 -5.97 -4.61 0.97
C ALA A 93 -5.92 -6.14 0.84
N THR A 94 -5.17 -6.84 1.70
CA THR A 94 -5.09 -8.31 1.69
C THR A 94 -6.47 -8.94 1.89
N THR A 95 -7.26 -8.43 2.87
CA THR A 95 -8.65 -8.88 3.08
C THR A 95 -9.52 -8.56 1.87
N GLY A 96 -9.37 -7.36 1.28
CA GLY A 96 -10.10 -6.98 0.06
C GLY A 96 -9.81 -7.91 -1.10
N ILE A 97 -8.54 -8.15 -1.42
CA ILE A 97 -8.11 -9.06 -2.50
C ILE A 97 -8.55 -10.51 -2.24
N ALA A 98 -8.40 -10.98 -0.99
CA ALA A 98 -8.86 -12.33 -0.62
C ALA A 98 -10.38 -12.50 -0.83
N THR A 99 -11.15 -11.46 -0.52
CA THR A 99 -12.60 -11.43 -0.74
C THR A 99 -12.93 -11.45 -2.24
N VAL A 100 -12.23 -10.67 -3.06
CA VAL A 100 -12.37 -10.72 -4.52
C VAL A 100 -12.10 -12.14 -5.03
N LEU A 101 -10.93 -12.69 -4.73
CA LEU A 101 -10.51 -14.04 -5.18
C LEU A 101 -11.49 -15.15 -4.77
N ALA A 102 -12.09 -15.01 -3.59
CA ALA A 102 -13.10 -15.96 -3.11
C ALA A 102 -14.46 -15.83 -3.80
N SER A 103 -14.74 -14.67 -4.40
CA SER A 103 -15.98 -14.39 -5.12
C SER A 103 -15.90 -14.66 -6.63
N LEU A 104 -14.67 -14.87 -7.17
CA LEU A 104 -14.50 -15.11 -8.60
C LEU A 104 -15.11 -16.44 -9.03
N PRO A 105 -15.84 -16.50 -10.16
CA PRO A 105 -16.43 -17.71 -10.71
C PRO A 105 -15.39 -18.56 -11.47
N LEU A 106 -14.25 -18.82 -10.86
CA LEU A 106 -13.14 -19.60 -11.43
C LEU A 106 -13.56 -21.05 -11.68
N ARG A 107 -13.07 -21.60 -12.79
CA ARG A 107 -13.29 -22.98 -13.22
C ARG A 107 -11.94 -23.69 -13.42
N PRO A 108 -11.95 -25.03 -13.42
CA PRO A 108 -10.76 -25.79 -13.77
C PRO A 108 -10.19 -25.37 -15.13
N GLY A 109 -8.90 -25.03 -15.15
CA GLY A 109 -8.20 -24.56 -16.35
C GLY A 109 -8.19 -23.05 -16.57
N ASP A 110 -9.02 -22.26 -15.87
CA ASP A 110 -8.89 -20.81 -15.86
C ASP A 110 -7.54 -20.41 -15.25
N ARG A 111 -7.01 -19.27 -15.68
CA ARG A 111 -5.67 -18.82 -15.27
C ARG A 111 -5.73 -17.42 -14.66
N ILE A 112 -4.93 -17.24 -13.61
CA ILE A 112 -4.70 -15.96 -12.94
C ILE A 112 -3.25 -15.57 -13.20
N LEU A 113 -3.01 -14.47 -13.91
CA LEU A 113 -1.67 -13.93 -14.15
C LEU A 113 -1.25 -13.06 -12.97
N VAL A 114 -0.03 -13.25 -12.47
CA VAL A 114 0.61 -12.41 -11.44
C VAL A 114 2.03 -12.07 -11.89
N THR A 115 2.65 -11.07 -11.24
CA THR A 115 4.07 -10.77 -11.41
C THR A 115 4.90 -11.36 -10.27
N ASP A 116 6.22 -11.46 -10.44
CA ASP A 116 7.18 -11.80 -9.39
C ASP A 116 7.33 -10.68 -8.31
N HIS A 117 6.66 -9.55 -8.50
CA HIS A 117 6.56 -8.47 -7.51
C HIS A 117 5.40 -8.63 -6.53
N ILE A 118 4.52 -9.59 -6.76
CA ILE A 118 3.30 -9.79 -5.96
C ILE A 118 3.59 -9.91 -4.46
N TYR A 119 2.79 -9.25 -3.63
CA TYR A 119 2.90 -9.38 -2.19
C TYR A 119 2.61 -10.82 -1.73
N GLY A 120 3.50 -11.40 -0.90
CA GLY A 120 3.44 -12.83 -0.55
C GLY A 120 2.09 -13.30 0.00
N ALA A 121 1.45 -12.52 0.89
CA ALA A 121 0.14 -12.88 1.41
C ALA A 121 -0.95 -12.87 0.32
N VAL A 122 -0.85 -11.98 -0.65
CA VAL A 122 -1.77 -11.91 -1.80
C VAL A 122 -1.53 -13.10 -2.74
N ARG A 123 -0.26 -13.48 -2.98
CA ARG A 123 0.10 -14.70 -3.72
C ARG A 123 -0.51 -15.94 -3.09
N TRP A 124 -0.40 -16.10 -1.77
CA TRP A 124 -1.00 -17.26 -1.09
C TRP A 124 -2.52 -17.33 -1.23
N ASN A 125 -3.20 -16.19 -1.28
CA ASN A 125 -4.64 -16.16 -1.53
C ASN A 125 -4.98 -16.55 -2.97
N ALA A 126 -4.19 -16.11 -3.96
CA ALA A 126 -4.35 -16.54 -5.35
C ALA A 126 -4.12 -18.06 -5.50
N ASP A 127 -3.06 -18.61 -4.89
CA ASP A 127 -2.79 -20.04 -4.87
C ASP A 127 -3.89 -20.83 -4.16
N LEU A 128 -4.49 -20.29 -3.09
CA LEU A 128 -5.63 -20.92 -2.42
C LEU A 128 -6.86 -20.95 -3.30
N ALA A 129 -7.18 -19.84 -3.99
CA ALA A 129 -8.29 -19.79 -4.93
C ALA A 129 -8.10 -20.81 -6.07
N ALA A 130 -6.89 -20.85 -6.64
CA ALA A 130 -6.54 -21.83 -7.69
C ALA A 130 -6.71 -23.27 -7.22
N ARG A 131 -6.18 -23.63 -6.04
CA ARG A 131 -6.34 -24.99 -5.47
C ARG A 131 -7.80 -25.39 -5.25
N ARG A 132 -8.66 -24.43 -4.86
CA ARG A 132 -10.09 -24.71 -4.59
C ARG A 132 -10.91 -24.92 -5.85
N THR A 133 -10.52 -24.27 -6.94
CA THR A 133 -11.32 -24.22 -8.18
C THR A 133 -10.75 -25.05 -9.32
N GLY A 134 -9.48 -25.50 -9.21
CA GLY A 134 -8.76 -26.16 -10.31
C GLY A 134 -8.17 -25.14 -11.31
N ALA A 135 -8.17 -23.86 -10.99
CA ALA A 135 -7.49 -22.83 -11.77
C ALA A 135 -5.97 -22.91 -11.61
N VAL A 136 -5.24 -22.12 -12.39
CA VAL A 136 -3.76 -22.08 -12.40
C VAL A 136 -3.32 -20.63 -12.14
N VAL A 137 -2.26 -20.46 -11.34
CA VAL A 137 -1.58 -19.16 -11.19
C VAL A 137 -0.33 -19.17 -12.06
N ASP A 138 -0.28 -18.26 -13.05
CA ASP A 138 0.89 -18.00 -13.87
C ASP A 138 1.66 -16.80 -13.34
N GLU A 139 2.98 -16.95 -13.24
CA GLU A 139 3.84 -15.84 -12.82
C GLU A 139 4.69 -15.39 -14.00
N VAL A 140 4.80 -14.07 -14.16
CA VAL A 140 5.69 -13.43 -15.11
C VAL A 140 6.71 -12.57 -14.38
N ALA A 141 7.97 -12.68 -14.77
CA ALA A 141 9.03 -11.83 -14.24
C ALA A 141 9.00 -10.46 -14.92
N VAL A 142 9.09 -9.40 -14.09
CA VAL A 142 9.25 -8.02 -14.56
C VAL A 142 10.56 -7.48 -13.98
N PRO A 143 11.53 -7.07 -14.80
CA PRO A 143 12.78 -6.54 -14.28
C PRO A 143 12.56 -5.35 -13.35
N LEU A 144 13.34 -5.26 -12.28
CA LEU A 144 13.20 -4.22 -11.26
C LEU A 144 13.30 -2.80 -11.86
N ALA A 145 14.25 -2.60 -12.78
CA ALA A 145 14.47 -1.35 -13.50
C ALA A 145 13.66 -1.22 -14.80
N ALA A 146 12.77 -2.18 -15.10
CA ALA A 146 11.97 -2.12 -16.34
C ALA A 146 11.28 -0.76 -16.47
N SER A 147 11.40 -0.15 -17.64
CA SER A 147 10.60 1.01 -18.04
C SER A 147 9.11 0.65 -18.09
N ASP A 148 8.27 1.65 -18.22
CA ASP A 148 6.82 1.44 -18.35
C ASP A 148 6.48 0.55 -19.56
N ASP A 149 7.15 0.75 -20.70
CA ASP A 149 6.93 -0.06 -21.91
C ASP A 149 7.35 -1.51 -21.68
N GLU A 150 8.55 -1.74 -21.12
CA GLU A 150 9.04 -3.09 -20.81
C GLU A 150 8.16 -3.81 -19.77
N ALA A 151 7.63 -3.08 -18.78
CA ALA A 151 6.72 -3.66 -17.81
C ALA A 151 5.39 -4.09 -18.45
N VAL A 152 4.82 -3.25 -19.34
CA VAL A 152 3.62 -3.59 -20.12
C VAL A 152 3.89 -4.82 -20.99
N GLU A 153 4.98 -4.83 -21.77
CA GLU A 153 5.33 -5.94 -22.66
C GLU A 153 5.53 -7.25 -21.87
N ALA A 154 6.25 -7.20 -20.75
CA ALA A 154 6.48 -8.39 -19.92
C ALA A 154 5.15 -8.99 -19.42
N ILE A 155 4.25 -8.16 -18.88
CA ILE A 155 2.94 -8.60 -18.36
C ILE A 155 2.09 -9.17 -19.50
N LEU A 156 2.02 -8.49 -20.64
CA LEU A 156 1.26 -8.97 -21.78
C LEU A 156 1.84 -10.28 -22.37
N GLY A 157 3.15 -10.45 -22.31
CA GLY A 157 3.84 -11.70 -22.67
C GLY A 157 3.52 -12.88 -21.75
N GLY A 158 3.04 -12.62 -20.53
CA GLY A 158 2.55 -13.62 -19.58
C GLY A 158 1.12 -14.12 -19.85
N VAL A 159 0.34 -13.41 -20.68
CA VAL A 159 -1.04 -13.79 -21.01
C VAL A 159 -1.04 -15.06 -21.87
N ARG A 160 -1.80 -16.07 -21.44
CA ARG A 160 -1.94 -17.37 -22.11
C ARG A 160 -3.41 -17.65 -22.43
N GLU A 161 -3.66 -18.63 -23.26
CA GLU A 161 -5.02 -19.13 -23.46
C GLU A 161 -5.62 -19.58 -22.11
N GLY A 162 -6.83 -19.11 -21.80
CA GLY A 162 -7.48 -19.35 -20.52
C GLY A 162 -7.15 -18.32 -19.41
N THR A 163 -6.27 -17.35 -19.65
CA THR A 163 -6.07 -16.25 -18.70
C THR A 163 -7.37 -15.44 -18.60
N LYS A 164 -7.99 -15.45 -17.42
CA LYS A 164 -9.23 -14.75 -17.12
C LYS A 164 -9.01 -13.48 -16.27
N TYR A 165 -8.02 -13.56 -15.38
CA TYR A 165 -7.73 -12.49 -14.44
C TYR A 165 -6.23 -12.21 -14.42
N ALA A 166 -5.90 -10.93 -14.23
CA ALA A 166 -4.55 -10.49 -13.85
C ALA A 166 -4.64 -9.83 -12.48
N LEU A 167 -3.84 -10.31 -11.53
CA LEU A 167 -3.73 -9.75 -10.19
C LEU A 167 -2.38 -9.05 -10.07
N LEU A 168 -2.40 -7.73 -10.07
CA LEU A 168 -1.22 -6.89 -10.27
C LEU A 168 -1.11 -5.82 -9.20
N ASP A 169 0.13 -5.51 -8.81
CA ASP A 169 0.41 -4.38 -7.92
C ASP A 169 0.29 -3.06 -8.69
N HIS A 170 -0.31 -2.02 -8.08
CA HIS A 170 -0.14 -0.64 -8.51
C HIS A 170 1.25 -0.13 -8.08
N ILE A 171 1.59 -0.36 -6.81
CA ILE A 171 2.90 -0.09 -6.23
C ILE A 171 3.29 -1.31 -5.42
N SER A 172 4.35 -1.99 -5.84
CA SER A 172 4.82 -3.18 -5.16
C SER A 172 5.35 -2.88 -3.76
N SER A 173 4.99 -3.72 -2.81
CA SER A 173 5.43 -3.60 -1.42
C SER A 173 6.92 -3.85 -1.25
N THR A 174 7.41 -4.97 -1.75
CA THR A 174 8.80 -5.40 -1.56
C THR A 174 9.78 -4.55 -2.37
N THR A 175 9.43 -4.26 -3.61
CA THR A 175 10.35 -3.69 -4.59
C THR A 175 10.14 -2.18 -4.82
N ALA A 176 9.17 -1.54 -4.16
CA ALA A 176 8.85 -0.12 -4.33
C ALA A 176 8.74 0.30 -5.82
N LYS A 177 8.32 -0.64 -6.70
CA LYS A 177 8.11 -0.39 -8.11
C LYS A 177 6.71 0.16 -8.36
N LEU A 178 6.64 1.29 -9.03
CA LEU A 178 5.39 1.83 -9.58
C LEU A 178 5.15 1.20 -10.95
N PHE A 179 3.98 0.60 -11.12
CA PHE A 179 3.56 0.05 -12.41
C PHE A 179 2.69 1.05 -13.17
N PRO A 180 2.79 1.14 -14.50
CA PRO A 180 1.92 1.95 -15.35
C PRO A 180 0.53 1.31 -15.46
N ILE A 181 -0.16 1.21 -14.31
CA ILE A 181 -1.31 0.31 -14.14
C ILE A 181 -2.47 0.64 -15.08
N GLU A 182 -2.72 1.92 -15.40
CA GLU A 182 -3.76 2.32 -16.36
C GLU A 182 -3.52 1.74 -17.76
N ARG A 183 -2.26 1.80 -18.21
CA ARG A 183 -1.85 1.26 -19.52
C ARG A 183 -1.95 -0.26 -19.54
N ILE A 184 -1.56 -0.91 -18.45
CA ILE A 184 -1.62 -2.37 -18.31
C ILE A 184 -3.08 -2.83 -18.32
N ILE A 185 -3.97 -2.18 -17.58
CA ILE A 185 -5.41 -2.49 -17.55
C ILE A 185 -6.01 -2.39 -18.95
N ALA A 186 -5.79 -1.27 -19.65
CA ALA A 186 -6.31 -1.07 -20.98
C ALA A 186 -5.86 -2.18 -21.96
N ALA A 187 -4.57 -2.53 -21.93
CA ALA A 187 -4.01 -3.56 -22.81
C ALA A 187 -4.45 -4.99 -22.46
N LEU A 188 -4.77 -5.28 -21.20
CA LEU A 188 -5.33 -6.57 -20.77
C LEU A 188 -6.81 -6.70 -21.12
N HIS A 189 -7.58 -5.62 -21.00
CA HIS A 189 -8.98 -5.60 -21.45
C HIS A 189 -9.13 -5.86 -22.96
N GLU A 190 -8.19 -5.38 -23.80
CA GLU A 190 -8.15 -5.74 -25.22
C GLU A 190 -7.98 -7.24 -25.49
N ARG A 191 -7.62 -8.02 -24.45
CA ARG A 191 -7.47 -9.48 -24.47
C ARG A 191 -8.53 -10.22 -23.66
N ASP A 192 -9.62 -9.54 -23.28
CA ASP A 192 -10.68 -10.09 -22.43
C ASP A 192 -10.20 -10.59 -21.06
N VAL A 193 -9.14 -9.98 -20.50
CA VAL A 193 -8.59 -10.29 -19.17
C VAL A 193 -9.03 -9.22 -18.18
N GLN A 194 -9.77 -9.62 -17.14
CA GLN A 194 -10.15 -8.74 -16.04
C GLN A 194 -8.98 -8.47 -15.09
N VAL A 195 -8.93 -7.25 -14.52
CA VAL A 195 -7.78 -6.82 -13.71
C VAL A 195 -8.18 -6.55 -12.26
N ILE A 196 -7.48 -7.23 -11.36
CA ILE A 196 -7.54 -7.05 -9.92
C ILE A 196 -6.28 -6.28 -9.51
N VAL A 197 -6.43 -5.09 -8.93
CA VAL A 197 -5.30 -4.24 -8.56
C VAL A 197 -5.05 -4.29 -7.07
N ASP A 198 -3.89 -4.81 -6.66
CA ASP A 198 -3.37 -4.57 -5.32
C ASP A 198 -2.75 -3.17 -5.26
N ALA A 199 -3.47 -2.27 -4.66
CA ALA A 199 -3.09 -0.88 -4.50
C ALA A 199 -2.77 -0.54 -3.04
N ALA A 200 -2.26 -1.51 -2.27
CA ALA A 200 -1.99 -1.33 -0.84
C ALA A 200 -1.18 -0.08 -0.52
N HIS A 201 -0.33 0.38 -1.44
CA HIS A 201 0.52 1.56 -1.28
C HIS A 201 0.07 2.80 -2.06
N ALA A 202 -0.98 2.72 -2.89
CA ALA A 202 -1.37 3.83 -3.77
C ALA A 202 -2.09 4.98 -3.04
N PRO A 203 -3.11 4.75 -2.15
CA PRO A 203 -3.83 5.85 -1.51
C PRO A 203 -2.91 6.79 -0.74
N GLY A 204 -2.87 8.05 -1.14
CA GLY A 204 -2.05 9.11 -0.52
C GLY A 204 -0.62 9.23 -1.04
N SER A 205 0.01 8.15 -1.54
CA SER A 205 1.35 8.21 -2.14
C SER A 205 1.35 8.68 -3.58
N VAL A 206 0.34 8.29 -4.34
CA VAL A 206 0.07 8.77 -5.71
C VAL A 206 -1.37 9.24 -5.83
N PRO A 207 -1.71 10.08 -6.84
CA PRO A 207 -3.10 10.35 -7.18
C PRO A 207 -3.81 9.07 -7.62
N VAL A 208 -5.04 8.87 -7.17
CA VAL A 208 -5.90 7.74 -7.58
C VAL A 208 -7.24 8.30 -8.05
N ASN A 209 -7.72 7.82 -9.18
CA ASN A 209 -9.06 8.10 -9.68
C ASN A 209 -9.70 6.81 -10.19
N LEU A 210 -10.49 6.15 -9.34
CA LEU A 210 -11.11 4.87 -9.67
C LEU A 210 -12.16 4.99 -10.77
N GLY A 211 -12.75 6.17 -10.95
CA GLY A 211 -13.71 6.44 -12.02
C GLY A 211 -13.11 6.37 -13.43
N THR A 212 -11.78 6.53 -13.56
CA THR A 212 -11.07 6.52 -14.84
C THR A 212 -10.00 5.44 -14.93
N LEU A 213 -9.63 4.80 -13.82
CA LEU A 213 -8.57 3.80 -13.77
C LEU A 213 -8.88 2.55 -14.62
N GLY A 214 -10.14 2.19 -14.73
CA GLY A 214 -10.59 1.04 -15.52
C GLY A 214 -10.46 -0.31 -14.82
N ALA A 215 -10.00 -0.39 -13.57
CA ALA A 215 -9.87 -1.66 -12.85
C ALA A 215 -11.22 -2.35 -12.65
N ASP A 216 -11.29 -3.68 -12.80
CA ASP A 216 -12.47 -4.45 -12.44
C ASP A 216 -12.62 -4.54 -10.93
N TYR A 217 -11.50 -4.80 -10.23
CA TYR A 217 -11.39 -4.77 -8.78
C TYR A 217 -10.13 -4.04 -8.35
N TRP A 218 -10.21 -3.37 -7.22
CA TRP A 218 -9.07 -2.65 -6.67
C TRP A 218 -9.16 -2.64 -5.13
N ALA A 219 -8.05 -2.88 -4.43
CA ALA A 219 -8.01 -2.77 -2.97
C ALA A 219 -6.80 -1.97 -2.52
N GLY A 220 -7.03 -0.91 -1.72
CA GLY A 220 -5.96 -0.03 -1.27
C GLY A 220 -6.05 0.35 0.20
N ASN A 221 -4.89 0.44 0.87
CA ASN A 221 -4.81 0.77 2.29
C ASN A 221 -4.93 2.27 2.53
N ILE A 222 -5.99 2.70 3.19
CA ILE A 222 -6.14 4.09 3.62
C ILE A 222 -5.29 4.36 4.88
N HIS A 223 -4.97 3.31 5.65
CA HIS A 223 -4.17 3.41 6.87
C HIS A 223 -2.66 3.53 6.66
N LYS A 224 -2.17 3.52 5.41
CA LYS A 224 -0.75 3.77 5.12
C LYS A 224 -0.55 5.27 4.85
N TRP A 225 -0.47 5.65 3.60
CA TRP A 225 -0.09 7.01 3.19
C TRP A 225 -1.24 8.03 3.30
N ALA A 226 -2.48 7.58 3.35
CA ALA A 226 -3.65 8.45 3.54
C ALA A 226 -4.01 8.70 5.03
N GLY A 227 -3.23 8.14 5.97
CA GLY A 227 -3.22 8.54 7.37
C GLY A 227 -4.39 8.09 8.24
N ALA A 228 -5.27 7.21 7.75
CA ALA A 228 -6.31 6.61 8.58
C ALA A 228 -5.72 5.69 9.66
N PRO A 229 -6.46 5.39 10.72
CA PRO A 229 -6.04 4.36 11.68
C PRO A 229 -5.87 3.00 11.02
N ARG A 230 -4.92 2.19 11.53
CA ARG A 230 -4.72 0.80 11.07
C ARG A 230 -6.03 0.02 11.14
N GLY A 231 -6.24 -0.84 10.14
CA GLY A 231 -7.50 -1.57 9.97
C GLY A 231 -8.49 -0.87 9.02
N THR A 232 -8.00 0.03 8.13
CA THR A 232 -8.83 0.77 7.18
C THR A 232 -8.29 0.65 5.77
N ALA A 233 -9.11 0.11 4.86
CA ALA A 233 -8.86 0.04 3.43
C ALA A 233 -10.16 0.21 2.64
N GLY A 234 -10.03 0.64 1.38
CA GLY A 234 -11.11 0.63 0.39
C GLY A 234 -11.01 -0.59 -0.50
N LEU A 235 -12.14 -1.22 -0.76
CA LEU A 235 -12.33 -2.25 -1.77
C LEU A 235 -13.26 -1.69 -2.84
N TYR A 236 -12.76 -1.54 -4.05
CA TYR A 236 -13.54 -1.08 -5.20
C TYR A 236 -13.89 -2.26 -6.11
N ALA A 237 -15.06 -2.18 -6.72
CA ALA A 237 -15.45 -3.01 -7.85
C ALA A 237 -16.17 -2.17 -8.91
N SER A 238 -15.90 -2.47 -10.19
CA SER A 238 -16.62 -1.85 -11.32
C SER A 238 -18.11 -2.18 -11.26
N PRO A 239 -18.98 -1.41 -11.91
CA PRO A 239 -20.42 -1.69 -11.91
C PRO A 239 -20.77 -3.13 -12.29
N GLU A 240 -20.04 -3.71 -13.24
CA GLU A 240 -20.24 -5.07 -13.73
C GLU A 240 -19.76 -6.11 -12.71
N SER A 241 -18.67 -5.80 -12.00
CA SER A 241 -18.01 -6.72 -11.06
C SER A 241 -18.62 -6.74 -9.65
N ARG A 242 -19.46 -5.76 -9.29
CA ARG A 242 -20.13 -5.66 -7.97
C ARG A 242 -21.14 -6.75 -7.69
N VAL A 243 -21.79 -7.25 -8.74
CA VAL A 243 -23.01 -8.08 -8.64
C VAL A 243 -22.77 -9.33 -7.80
N ASP A 244 -21.60 -9.98 -7.99
CA ASP A 244 -21.27 -11.23 -7.32
C ASP A 244 -20.29 -11.08 -6.17
N LEU A 245 -19.83 -9.84 -5.89
CA LEU A 245 -18.88 -9.59 -4.82
C LEU A 245 -19.56 -9.65 -3.44
N ARG A 246 -19.10 -10.55 -2.59
CA ARG A 246 -19.67 -10.80 -1.26
C ARG A 246 -18.60 -10.70 -0.18
N PRO A 247 -18.93 -10.16 1.01
CA PRO A 247 -18.00 -10.15 2.14
C PRO A 247 -17.76 -11.54 2.71
N ILE A 248 -16.63 -11.71 3.38
CA ILE A 248 -16.31 -12.90 4.16
C ILE A 248 -16.06 -12.46 5.60
N PRO A 249 -16.86 -12.97 6.55
CA PRO A 249 -18.04 -13.84 6.41
C PRO A 249 -19.29 -13.10 5.93
N LEU A 250 -20.28 -13.85 5.47
CA LEU A 250 -21.64 -13.31 5.24
C LEU A 250 -22.28 -12.94 6.58
N SER A 251 -23.07 -11.85 6.59
CA SER A 251 -23.74 -11.35 7.79
C SER A 251 -25.10 -10.76 7.48
N TRP A 252 -25.71 -10.09 8.47
CA TRP A 252 -27.10 -9.58 8.43
C TRP A 252 -27.39 -8.65 7.24
N ARG A 253 -26.36 -7.96 6.71
CA ARG A 253 -26.53 -7.03 5.58
C ARG A 253 -26.25 -7.67 4.21
N GLU A 254 -26.03 -8.98 4.15
CA GLU A 254 -25.80 -9.68 2.88
C GLU A 254 -26.86 -9.36 1.80
N PRO A 255 -28.18 -9.30 2.10
CA PRO A 255 -29.19 -9.01 1.09
C PRO A 255 -29.10 -7.60 0.46
N GLU A 256 -28.38 -6.68 1.07
CA GLU A 256 -28.21 -5.32 0.56
C GLU A 256 -27.17 -5.24 -0.58
N GLY A 257 -26.36 -6.30 -0.76
CA GLY A 257 -25.33 -6.34 -1.78
C GLY A 257 -24.17 -5.38 -1.53
N PHE A 258 -23.27 -5.31 -2.49
CA PHE A 258 -22.14 -4.38 -2.47
C PHE A 258 -22.61 -2.92 -2.66
N PRO A 259 -22.08 -1.93 -1.94
CA PRO A 259 -21.05 -2.02 -0.90
C PRO A 259 -21.61 -2.26 0.52
N ASN A 260 -22.93 -2.18 0.70
CA ASN A 260 -23.58 -2.14 2.01
C ASN A 260 -23.40 -3.43 2.81
N SER A 261 -23.36 -4.59 2.16
CA SER A 261 -23.13 -5.88 2.82
C SER A 261 -21.78 -5.94 3.56
N PHE A 262 -20.83 -5.09 3.21
CA PHE A 262 -19.50 -5.01 3.85
C PHE A 262 -19.48 -4.18 5.14
N SER A 263 -20.48 -3.34 5.38
CA SER A 263 -20.48 -2.44 6.54
C SER A 263 -20.66 -3.16 7.88
N PHE A 264 -21.22 -4.38 7.86
CA PHE A 264 -21.39 -5.19 9.06
C PHE A 264 -21.19 -6.68 8.75
N VAL A 265 -20.00 -7.18 9.02
CA VAL A 265 -19.61 -8.59 8.83
C VAL A 265 -19.48 -9.36 10.16
N GLY A 266 -20.09 -8.83 11.20
CA GLY A 266 -20.00 -9.30 12.59
C GLY A 266 -19.59 -8.16 13.54
N THR A 267 -19.73 -8.37 14.83
CA THR A 267 -19.33 -7.36 15.82
C THR A 267 -17.82 -7.17 15.80
N ALA A 268 -17.38 -5.94 15.52
CA ALA A 268 -15.98 -5.55 15.46
C ALA A 268 -15.82 -4.09 15.89
N ASP A 269 -14.59 -3.70 16.25
CA ASP A 269 -14.24 -2.29 16.44
C ASP A 269 -14.16 -1.59 15.06
N GLN A 270 -15.15 -0.77 14.77
CA GLN A 270 -15.25 0.01 13.53
C GLN A 270 -14.70 1.44 13.68
N THR A 271 -14.14 1.79 14.83
CA THR A 271 -13.63 3.16 15.10
C THR A 271 -12.48 3.56 14.18
N ALA A 272 -11.74 2.58 13.63
CA ALA A 272 -10.72 2.87 12.61
C ALA A 272 -11.35 3.41 11.32
N TRP A 273 -12.48 2.86 10.89
CA TRP A 273 -13.22 3.32 9.71
C TRP A 273 -13.86 4.69 9.96
N LEU A 274 -14.50 4.85 11.12
CA LEU A 274 -15.17 6.09 11.52
C LEU A 274 -14.22 7.28 11.63
N ALA A 275 -12.99 7.06 12.06
CA ALA A 275 -11.94 8.07 12.15
C ALA A 275 -11.14 8.29 10.85
N ALA A 276 -11.36 7.49 9.82
CA ALA A 276 -10.62 7.61 8.56
C ALA A 276 -10.79 8.97 7.86
N PRO A 277 -11.97 9.60 7.82
CA PRO A 277 -12.15 10.93 7.26
C PRO A 277 -11.21 11.98 7.86
N ALA A 278 -10.96 11.91 9.18
CA ALA A 278 -10.03 12.82 9.84
C ALA A 278 -8.59 12.69 9.32
N GLY A 279 -8.17 11.50 8.89
CA GLY A 279 -6.87 11.28 8.24
C GLY A 279 -6.79 11.94 6.87
N LEU A 280 -7.85 11.80 6.07
CA LEU A 280 -7.94 12.44 4.76
C LEU A 280 -7.92 13.97 4.87
N GLU A 281 -8.75 14.52 5.76
CA GLU A 281 -8.83 15.96 6.03
C GLU A 281 -7.51 16.53 6.57
N PHE A 282 -6.79 15.75 7.39
CA PHE A 282 -5.51 16.16 7.93
C PHE A 282 -4.50 16.44 6.80
N PHE A 283 -4.36 15.52 5.85
CA PHE A 283 -3.46 15.70 4.71
C PHE A 283 -3.99 16.69 3.67
N GLU A 284 -5.31 16.78 3.49
CA GLU A 284 -5.93 17.80 2.63
C GLU A 284 -5.57 19.21 3.09
N LYS A 285 -5.64 19.48 4.40
CA LYS A 285 -5.26 20.78 5.00
C LYS A 285 -3.78 21.12 4.81
N LEU A 286 -2.92 20.09 4.71
CA LEU A 286 -1.48 20.26 4.42
C LEU A 286 -1.20 20.40 2.92
N GLY A 287 -2.14 20.00 2.07
CA GLY A 287 -2.01 19.95 0.63
C GLY A 287 -1.34 18.66 0.14
N TRP A 288 -2.12 17.75 -0.45
CA TRP A 288 -1.66 16.43 -0.91
C TRP A 288 -0.44 16.49 -1.84
N GLU A 289 -0.41 17.46 -2.76
CA GLU A 289 0.70 17.62 -3.70
C GLU A 289 2.00 17.99 -2.97
N ALA A 290 1.92 18.96 -2.05
CA ALA A 290 3.06 19.40 -1.26
C ALA A 290 3.59 18.27 -0.36
N VAL A 291 2.70 17.50 0.27
CA VAL A 291 3.04 16.33 1.10
C VAL A 291 3.75 15.26 0.26
N ARG A 292 3.22 14.90 -0.91
CA ARG A 292 3.85 13.94 -1.82
C ARG A 292 5.23 14.42 -2.26
N LYS A 293 5.35 15.67 -2.69
CA LYS A 293 6.63 16.26 -3.10
C LYS A 293 7.67 16.20 -1.98
N TYR A 294 7.29 16.63 -0.76
CA TYR A 294 8.16 16.54 0.41
C TYR A 294 8.66 15.12 0.65
N ASN A 295 7.73 14.16 0.76
CA ASN A 295 8.04 12.76 1.04
C ASN A 295 8.92 12.13 -0.05
N ASN A 296 8.63 12.39 -1.32
CA ASN A 296 9.38 11.84 -2.46
C ASN A 296 10.81 12.39 -2.52
N THR A 297 10.98 13.71 -2.33
CA THR A 297 12.29 14.37 -2.28
C THR A 297 13.10 13.84 -1.11
N LEU A 298 12.49 13.72 0.06
CA LEU A 298 13.16 13.23 1.26
C LEU A 298 13.56 11.75 1.13
N ALA A 299 12.70 10.90 0.55
CA ALA A 299 13.02 9.50 0.29
C ALA A 299 14.19 9.36 -0.69
N ARG A 300 14.22 10.16 -1.76
CA ARG A 300 15.33 10.20 -2.72
C ARG A 300 16.64 10.64 -2.05
N THR A 301 16.58 11.70 -1.27
CA THR A 301 17.76 12.16 -0.47
C THR A 301 18.25 11.07 0.44
N GLY A 302 17.35 10.39 1.17
CA GLY A 302 17.71 9.27 2.05
C GLY A 302 18.37 8.11 1.30
N GLN A 303 17.85 7.76 0.14
CA GLN A 303 18.44 6.73 -0.73
C GLN A 303 19.87 7.06 -1.13
N LEU A 304 20.11 8.29 -1.59
CA LEU A 304 21.44 8.74 -2.02
C LEU A 304 22.43 8.80 -0.84
N LEU A 305 22.02 9.34 0.30
CA LEU A 305 22.84 9.41 1.52
C LEU A 305 23.29 8.02 2.00
N ILE A 306 22.37 7.06 2.00
CA ILE A 306 22.68 5.70 2.45
C ILE A 306 23.57 5.00 1.42
N ALA A 307 23.23 5.06 0.13
CA ALA A 307 23.99 4.42 -0.92
C ALA A 307 25.43 4.94 -0.97
N GLU A 308 25.65 6.25 -0.92
CA GLU A 308 26.99 6.86 -0.86
C GLU A 308 27.77 6.37 0.37
N ALA A 309 27.10 6.33 1.53
CA ALA A 309 27.74 5.97 2.79
C ALA A 309 28.27 4.53 2.83
N ILE A 310 27.57 3.58 2.19
CA ILE A 310 27.96 2.16 2.15
C ILE A 310 28.59 1.75 0.81
N GLY A 311 28.77 2.69 -0.14
CA GLY A 311 29.33 2.40 -1.47
C GLY A 311 28.42 1.57 -2.38
N ALA A 312 27.10 1.57 -2.14
CA ALA A 312 26.14 0.79 -2.93
C ALA A 312 25.85 1.46 -4.27
N SER A 313 25.80 0.66 -5.36
CA SER A 313 25.30 1.11 -6.65
C SER A 313 23.78 1.09 -6.66
N LEU A 314 23.17 2.18 -7.13
CA LEU A 314 21.72 2.24 -7.35
C LEU A 314 21.31 1.78 -8.75
N GLU A 315 22.27 1.29 -9.55
CA GLU A 315 21.99 0.75 -10.88
C GLU A 315 20.99 -0.41 -10.81
N GLY A 316 19.99 -0.34 -11.67
CA GLY A 316 18.91 -1.32 -11.72
C GLY A 316 17.84 -1.15 -10.63
N MET A 317 17.86 -0.07 -9.84
CA MET A 317 16.80 0.21 -8.86
C MET A 317 15.63 0.98 -9.50
N PRO A 318 14.38 0.82 -9.00
CA PRO A 318 13.24 1.57 -9.49
C PRO A 318 13.47 3.08 -9.39
N GLY A 319 13.18 3.81 -10.47
CA GLY A 319 13.38 5.25 -10.55
C GLY A 319 14.82 5.66 -10.82
N GLU A 320 15.71 4.73 -11.21
CA GLU A 320 17.03 5.07 -11.71
C GLU A 320 16.92 5.99 -12.95
N GLY A 321 17.71 7.07 -12.96
CA GLY A 321 17.67 8.03 -14.08
C GLY A 321 16.41 8.88 -14.20
N VAL A 322 15.46 8.72 -13.28
CA VAL A 322 14.24 9.54 -13.20
C VAL A 322 14.39 10.58 -12.10
N ASP A 323 14.45 11.86 -12.47
CA ASP A 323 14.64 12.95 -11.53
C ASP A 323 13.53 13.03 -10.46
N GLU A 324 12.28 12.75 -10.86
CA GLU A 324 11.10 12.83 -10.00
C GLU A 324 10.33 11.49 -9.98
N TYR A 325 10.95 10.41 -9.46
CA TYR A 325 10.21 9.18 -9.24
C TYR A 325 9.19 9.38 -8.11
N PRO A 326 7.87 9.22 -8.37
CA PRO A 326 6.82 9.79 -7.53
C PRO A 326 6.45 8.93 -6.30
N LEU A 327 7.42 8.27 -5.67
CA LEU A 327 7.14 7.43 -4.50
C LEU A 327 7.90 7.87 -3.24
N PRO A 328 7.25 7.82 -2.07
CA PRO A 328 7.88 8.04 -0.77
C PRO A 328 8.63 6.80 -0.25
N MET A 329 8.88 5.82 -1.10
CA MET A 329 9.63 4.59 -0.83
C MET A 329 10.79 4.46 -1.80
N ARG A 330 11.94 3.99 -1.31
CA ARG A 330 13.14 3.74 -2.10
C ARG A 330 13.84 2.47 -1.67
N LEU A 331 14.56 1.86 -2.61
CA LEU A 331 15.38 0.69 -2.37
C LEU A 331 16.87 1.04 -2.40
N ILE A 332 17.63 0.40 -1.54
CA ILE A 332 19.08 0.38 -1.58
C ILE A 332 19.52 -1.09 -1.57
N PRO A 333 20.31 -1.53 -2.56
CA PRO A 333 20.87 -2.88 -2.53
C PRO A 333 21.96 -2.97 -1.47
N LEU A 334 22.00 -4.10 -0.77
CA LEU A 334 22.98 -4.40 0.24
C LEU A 334 23.93 -5.50 -0.27
N ASP A 335 24.86 -5.10 -1.13
CA ASP A 335 25.87 -6.02 -1.66
C ASP A 335 26.75 -6.53 -0.52
N GLY A 336 26.89 -7.85 -0.37
CA GLY A 336 27.59 -8.47 0.76
C GLY A 336 26.67 -9.05 1.84
N VAL A 337 25.38 -8.71 1.86
CA VAL A 337 24.37 -9.39 2.67
C VAL A 337 23.82 -10.58 1.89
N PRO A 338 23.81 -11.80 2.47
CA PRO A 338 23.19 -12.94 1.80
C PRO A 338 21.72 -12.66 1.45
N ALA A 339 21.33 -12.99 0.22
CA ALA A 339 19.98 -12.76 -0.29
C ALA A 339 19.01 -13.88 0.12
N ASP A 340 19.05 -14.29 1.38
CA ASP A 340 18.11 -15.24 1.98
C ASP A 340 17.32 -14.57 3.11
N GLU A 341 16.19 -15.17 3.44
CA GLU A 341 15.25 -14.63 4.41
C GLU A 341 15.87 -14.50 5.81
N ALA A 342 16.66 -15.48 6.22
CA ALA A 342 17.27 -15.50 7.56
C ALA A 342 18.29 -14.37 7.76
N ALA A 343 19.17 -14.14 6.77
CA ALA A 343 20.15 -13.07 6.81
C ALA A 343 19.48 -11.68 6.76
N CYS A 344 18.45 -11.52 5.92
CA CYS A 344 17.70 -10.27 5.84
C CYS A 344 16.94 -9.96 7.13
N ILE A 345 16.30 -10.95 7.74
CA ILE A 345 15.63 -10.79 9.05
C ILE A 345 16.65 -10.45 10.12
N ALA A 346 17.77 -11.17 10.20
CA ALA A 346 18.81 -10.91 11.19
C ALA A 346 19.37 -9.47 11.12
N LEU A 347 19.57 -8.94 9.90
CA LEU A 347 20.01 -7.55 9.74
C LEU A 347 18.90 -6.56 10.13
N THR A 348 17.64 -6.84 9.80
CA THR A 348 16.49 -6.04 10.22
C THR A 348 16.39 -5.96 11.74
N ASP A 349 16.54 -7.10 12.42
CA ASP A 349 16.47 -7.20 13.88
C ASP A 349 17.65 -6.46 14.54
N ARG A 350 18.87 -6.59 14.00
CA ARG A 350 20.04 -5.85 14.49
C ARG A 350 19.87 -4.34 14.35
N LEU A 351 19.32 -3.85 13.23
CA LEU A 351 19.00 -2.43 13.07
C LEU A 351 18.00 -1.95 14.13
N ALA A 352 16.98 -2.76 14.43
CA ALA A 352 15.97 -2.42 15.42
C ALA A 352 16.51 -2.48 16.86
N GLU A 353 17.22 -3.54 17.24
CA GLU A 353 17.62 -3.82 18.62
C GLU A 353 18.90 -3.05 19.04
N GLU A 354 19.92 -2.99 18.15
CA GLU A 354 21.19 -2.36 18.47
C GLU A 354 21.18 -0.84 18.18
N TYR A 355 20.42 -0.39 17.15
CA TYR A 355 20.45 1.00 16.67
C TYR A 355 19.12 1.75 16.83
N LEU A 356 18.03 1.08 17.25
CA LEU A 356 16.69 1.63 17.32
C LEU A 356 16.21 2.22 15.97
N ILE A 357 16.46 1.48 14.89
CA ILE A 357 16.08 1.86 13.52
C ILE A 357 15.10 0.84 12.96
N GLU A 358 13.91 1.31 12.56
CA GLU A 358 12.88 0.50 11.94
C GLU A 358 12.89 0.67 10.42
N CYS A 359 13.50 -0.28 9.72
CA CYS A 359 13.43 -0.41 8.28
C CYS A 359 13.65 -1.88 7.87
N PRO A 360 12.90 -2.39 6.88
CA PRO A 360 13.02 -3.79 6.48
C PRO A 360 14.17 -4.00 5.51
N VAL A 361 14.84 -5.13 5.67
CA VAL A 361 15.68 -5.74 4.65
C VAL A 361 14.95 -6.98 4.13
N THR A 362 14.83 -7.12 2.81
CA THR A 362 14.08 -8.22 2.19
C THR A 362 14.88 -8.83 1.04
N PRO A 363 14.86 -10.18 0.88
CA PRO A 363 15.45 -10.81 -0.29
C PRO A 363 14.54 -10.65 -1.50
N TRP A 364 15.11 -10.36 -2.66
CA TRP A 364 14.40 -10.36 -3.93
C TRP A 364 15.36 -10.68 -5.09
N ASN A 365 15.05 -11.71 -5.86
CA ASN A 365 15.81 -12.17 -7.05
C ASN A 365 17.33 -12.18 -6.82
N GLY A 366 17.78 -12.84 -5.73
CA GLY A 366 19.18 -13.02 -5.40
C GLY A 366 19.89 -11.77 -4.85
N ARG A 367 19.15 -10.72 -4.47
CA ARG A 367 19.69 -9.50 -3.83
C ARG A 367 19.01 -9.26 -2.49
N ALA A 368 19.76 -8.78 -1.51
CA ALA A 368 19.20 -8.21 -0.29
C ALA A 368 18.91 -6.73 -0.52
N LEU A 369 17.68 -6.30 -0.26
CA LEU A 369 17.22 -4.94 -0.53
C LEU A 369 16.75 -4.28 0.77
N LEU A 370 17.36 -3.16 1.13
CA LEU A 370 16.86 -2.27 2.17
C LEU A 370 15.77 -1.38 1.57
N ARG A 371 14.58 -1.36 2.16
CA ARG A 371 13.51 -0.45 1.76
C ARG A 371 13.33 0.66 2.80
N ILE A 372 13.55 1.89 2.40
CA ILE A 372 13.27 3.08 3.22
C ILE A 372 11.99 3.77 2.79
N CYS A 373 11.38 4.47 3.73
CA CYS A 373 10.20 5.30 3.52
C CYS A 373 10.43 6.70 4.10
N ALA A 374 9.73 7.69 3.55
CA ALA A 374 9.68 9.04 4.10
C ALA A 374 8.25 9.47 4.44
N GLN A 375 8.11 10.23 5.53
CA GLN A 375 6.88 10.88 5.93
C GLN A 375 7.22 12.20 6.64
N LEU A 376 6.26 13.09 6.80
CA LEU A 376 6.42 14.45 7.35
C LEU A 376 7.11 14.53 8.72
N TYR A 377 7.25 13.43 9.43
CA TYR A 377 7.99 13.33 10.69
C TYR A 377 9.45 12.91 10.51
N ASN A 378 9.89 12.60 9.30
CA ASN A 378 11.27 12.27 8.99
C ASN A 378 12.02 13.51 8.50
N SER A 379 13.33 13.51 8.71
CA SER A 379 14.29 14.47 8.16
C SER A 379 15.52 13.75 7.62
N ALA A 380 16.41 14.45 6.94
CA ALA A 380 17.67 13.88 6.47
C ALA A 380 18.51 13.25 7.60
N ALA A 381 18.37 13.72 8.84
CA ALA A 381 19.06 13.14 10.00
C ALA A 381 18.65 11.67 10.26
N CYS A 382 17.40 11.29 9.96
CA CYS A 382 16.95 9.90 10.08
C CYS A 382 17.79 8.98 9.17
N TYR A 383 18.02 9.37 7.94
CA TYR A 383 18.73 8.56 6.95
C TYR A 383 20.26 8.57 7.15
N LYS A 384 20.82 9.67 7.68
CA LYS A 384 22.23 9.67 8.13
C LYS A 384 22.45 8.64 9.23
N ARG A 385 21.52 8.55 10.18
CA ARG A 385 21.59 7.54 11.25
C ARG A 385 21.48 6.11 10.70
N VAL A 386 20.62 5.86 9.70
CA VAL A 386 20.59 4.57 9.01
C VAL A 386 21.92 4.27 8.32
N ALA A 387 22.49 5.26 7.64
CA ALA A 387 23.76 5.14 6.95
C ALA A 387 24.93 4.80 7.91
N GLU A 388 24.97 5.46 9.07
CA GLU A 388 25.97 5.19 10.13
C GLU A 388 25.83 3.76 10.66
N ALA A 389 24.61 3.34 11.01
CA ALA A 389 24.36 1.98 11.48
C ALA A 389 24.75 0.91 10.45
N LEU A 390 24.46 1.12 9.17
CA LEU A 390 24.85 0.18 8.12
C LEU A 390 26.36 0.11 7.92
N LYS A 391 27.10 1.23 8.06
CA LYS A 391 28.57 1.18 8.02
C LYS A 391 29.19 0.32 9.11
N ASP A 392 28.54 0.29 10.29
CA ASP A 392 29.01 -0.51 11.41
C ASP A 392 28.63 -2.00 11.26
N LEU A 393 27.56 -2.27 10.51
CA LEU A 393 26.97 -3.61 10.38
C LEU A 393 27.46 -4.39 9.16
N LEU A 394 27.90 -3.70 8.09
CA LEU A 394 28.36 -4.27 6.82
C LEU A 394 29.88 -4.27 6.71
#